data_e3bc151beee77ce2da1f1d94e1aa3392
#
_entry.id   e3bc151beee77ce2da1f1d94e1aa3392
#
_cell.length_a   1.000
_cell.length_b   1.000
_cell.length_c   1.000
_cell.angle_alpha   90.00
_cell.angle_beta   90.00
_cell.angle_gamma   90.00
#
_symmetry.space_group_name_H-M   'P 1'
#
loop_
_entity.id
_entity.type
_entity.pdbx_description
1 polymer ?
#
loop_
_entity_poly.entity_id
_entity_poly.type
_entity_poly.pdbx_seq_one_letter_code
_entity_poly.pdbx_strand_id
1 'polypeptide(L)'
;MGTEKKLKKNQNKKINSFISPMLARQTDKPFDDNNWIFEIKWNGYRAISEIKANTVTIYSRNGKKLNDRYPAIATALKKLNHDALIDGEIVVLDKDGKSDFKKLQEYDNGSGANLCFYAFDLLSLNGRNITHLPLLQR
;
A
#
# COMPACT_ATOMS: atom_id res chain seq x y z
N MET A 1 32.84 10.34 5.37
CA MET A 1 33.00 9.04 4.69
C MET A 1 32.08 7.91 5.17
N GLY A 2 31.45 7.99 6.33
CA GLY A 2 30.60 6.90 6.86
C GLY A 2 29.16 6.87 6.35
N THR A 3 28.58 7.99 5.96
CA THR A 3 27.17 8.13 5.58
C THR A 3 26.88 7.65 4.16
N GLU A 4 27.75 7.88 3.20
CA GLU A 4 27.56 7.41 1.81
C GLU A 4 27.67 5.90 1.66
N LYS A 5 28.54 5.24 2.43
CA LYS A 5 28.65 3.76 2.42
C LYS A 5 27.39 3.07 3.01
N LYS A 6 26.72 3.68 4.00
CA LYS A 6 25.46 3.15 4.55
C LYS A 6 24.29 3.30 3.57
N LEU A 7 24.21 4.41 2.83
CA LEU A 7 23.20 4.64 1.80
C LEU A 7 23.34 3.65 0.64
N LYS A 8 24.56 3.41 0.12
CA LYS A 8 24.79 2.42 -0.96
C LYS A 8 24.48 0.97 -0.53
N LYS A 9 24.65 0.63 0.75
CA LYS A 9 24.36 -0.72 1.26
C LYS A 9 22.86 -1.02 1.35
N ASN A 10 22.00 0.00 1.50
CA ASN A 10 20.55 -0.16 1.49
C ASN A 10 19.95 -0.27 0.08
N GLN A 11 20.60 0.27 -0.94
CA GLN A 11 20.12 0.24 -2.33
C GLN A 11 20.08 -1.18 -2.92
N ASN A 12 20.92 -2.11 -2.42
CA ASN A 12 21.01 -3.49 -2.93
C ASN A 12 20.26 -4.51 -2.06
N LYS A 13 19.57 -4.10 -1.01
CA LYS A 13 18.81 -5.03 -0.17
C LYS A 13 17.51 -5.37 -0.90
N LYS A 14 17.41 -6.57 -1.47
CA LYS A 14 16.15 -7.08 -2.02
C LYS A 14 15.10 -7.10 -0.91
N ILE A 15 13.96 -6.49 -1.16
CA ILE A 15 12.78 -6.70 -0.34
C ILE A 15 12.17 -8.00 -0.83
N ASN A 16 12.26 -9.07 -0.04
CA ASN A 16 11.85 -10.39 -0.50
C ASN A 16 10.42 -10.78 -0.13
N SER A 17 9.71 -9.95 0.64
CA SER A 17 8.33 -10.23 1.08
C SER A 17 7.75 -9.04 1.84
N PHE A 18 6.73 -9.29 2.66
CA PHE A 18 6.11 -8.31 3.55
C PHE A 18 7.12 -7.48 4.35
N ILE A 19 6.89 -6.17 4.37
CA ILE A 19 7.49 -5.23 5.31
C ILE A 19 6.40 -4.51 6.08
N SER A 20 6.64 -4.22 7.35
CA SER A 20 5.69 -3.43 8.15
C SER A 20 5.56 -2.02 7.55
N PRO A 21 4.33 -1.53 7.32
CA PRO A 21 4.12 -0.20 6.78
C PRO A 21 4.60 0.87 7.76
N MET A 22 5.06 1.99 7.22
CA MET A 22 5.33 3.19 8.01
C MET A 22 4.02 3.72 8.60
N LEU A 23 4.04 4.04 9.90
CA LEU A 23 2.87 4.58 10.59
C LEU A 23 2.94 6.11 10.66
N ALA A 24 1.79 6.74 10.44
CA ALA A 24 1.66 8.19 10.61
C ALA A 24 1.80 8.58 12.09
N ARG A 25 2.35 9.76 12.34
CA ARG A 25 2.31 10.42 13.64
C ARG A 25 1.15 11.42 13.65
N GLN A 26 0.44 11.46 14.77
CA GLN A 26 -0.60 12.45 14.97
C GLN A 26 0.04 13.82 15.22
N THR A 27 -0.55 14.88 14.67
CA THR A 27 -0.23 16.27 14.98
C THR A 27 -1.40 16.91 15.70
N ASP A 28 -1.11 17.83 16.62
CA ASP A 28 -2.14 18.48 17.45
C ASP A 28 -2.92 19.54 16.68
N LYS A 29 -2.33 20.10 15.62
CA LYS A 29 -2.94 21.15 14.80
C LYS A 29 -2.74 20.89 13.32
N PRO A 30 -3.74 21.24 12.49
CA PRO A 30 -3.53 21.31 11.05
C PRO A 30 -2.41 22.32 10.73
N PHE A 31 -1.67 22.01 9.68
CA PHE A 31 -0.62 22.91 9.18
C PHE A 31 -0.65 22.94 7.65
N ASP A 32 -0.08 23.98 7.08
CA ASP A 32 0.14 24.13 5.64
C ASP A 32 1.62 24.50 5.43
N ASP A 33 2.34 23.67 4.66
CA ASP A 33 3.77 23.81 4.44
C ASP A 33 4.14 23.25 3.07
N ASN A 34 4.80 24.06 2.24
CA ASN A 34 5.18 23.70 0.87
C ASN A 34 6.17 22.51 0.77
N ASN A 35 6.79 22.10 1.87
CA ASN A 35 7.67 20.94 1.94
C ASN A 35 6.92 19.63 2.22
N TRP A 36 5.59 19.68 2.35
CA TRP A 36 4.75 18.54 2.66
C TRP A 36 3.78 18.23 1.52
N ILE A 37 3.50 16.94 1.35
CA ILE A 37 2.44 16.44 0.48
C ILE A 37 1.27 16.07 1.36
N PHE A 38 0.07 16.52 0.97
CA PHE A 38 -1.17 16.24 1.68
C PHE A 38 -1.97 15.22 0.88
N GLU A 39 -2.44 14.18 1.56
CA GLU A 39 -3.19 13.07 0.98
C GLU A 39 -4.53 12.89 1.69
N ILE A 40 -5.50 12.34 0.99
CA ILE A 40 -6.76 11.93 1.59
C ILE A 40 -6.50 10.77 2.55
N LYS A 41 -6.96 10.91 3.78
CA LYS A 41 -6.97 9.79 4.73
C LYS A 41 -8.18 8.91 4.45
N TRP A 42 -7.95 7.81 3.76
CA TRP A 42 -8.96 6.79 3.53
C TRP A 42 -9.31 6.05 4.82
N ASN A 43 -10.58 5.69 4.99
CA ASN A 43 -11.04 4.90 6.13
C ASN A 43 -11.26 3.45 5.68
N GLY A 44 -10.26 2.60 5.89
CA GLY A 44 -10.25 1.25 5.39
C GLY A 44 -9.29 0.32 6.15
N TYR A 45 -8.79 -0.70 5.45
CA TYR A 45 -7.75 -1.58 5.96
C TYR A 45 -6.45 -1.36 5.22
N ARG A 46 -5.41 -0.90 5.94
CA ARG A 46 -4.04 -0.82 5.41
C ARG A 46 -3.58 -2.17 4.93
N ALA A 47 -3.05 -2.20 3.72
CA ALA A 47 -2.54 -3.41 3.12
C ALA A 47 -1.23 -3.20 2.36
N ILE A 48 -0.31 -4.14 2.53
CA ILE A 48 0.89 -4.28 1.73
C ILE A 48 0.62 -5.38 0.70
N SER A 49 0.69 -5.03 -0.57
CA SER A 49 0.45 -5.96 -1.68
C SER A 49 1.76 -6.32 -2.36
N GLU A 50 2.13 -7.59 -2.31
CA GLU A 50 3.28 -8.16 -3.02
C GLU A 50 2.79 -8.78 -4.33
N ILE A 51 3.36 -8.35 -5.45
CA ILE A 51 3.20 -8.96 -6.76
C ILE A 51 4.54 -9.56 -7.13
N LYS A 52 4.61 -10.86 -7.33
CA LYS A 52 5.84 -11.56 -7.65
C LYS A 52 5.58 -12.77 -8.52
N ALA A 53 6.28 -12.86 -9.66
CA ALA A 53 6.13 -13.95 -10.60
C ALA A 53 4.65 -14.28 -10.90
N ASN A 54 3.86 -13.24 -11.20
CA ASN A 54 2.42 -13.33 -11.50
C ASN A 54 1.54 -13.85 -10.33
N THR A 55 2.09 -13.90 -9.12
CA THR A 55 1.37 -14.23 -7.88
C THR A 55 1.19 -12.97 -7.06
N VAL A 56 -0.01 -12.75 -6.52
CA VAL A 56 -0.32 -11.62 -5.65
C VAL A 56 -0.59 -12.12 -4.24
N THR A 57 0.09 -11.54 -3.26
CA THR A 57 -0.20 -11.74 -1.84
C THR A 57 -0.51 -10.40 -1.19
N ILE A 58 -1.65 -10.31 -0.56
CA ILE A 58 -2.09 -9.12 0.15
C ILE A 58 -1.93 -9.37 1.65
N TYR A 59 -1.21 -8.49 2.33
CA TYR A 59 -0.97 -8.56 3.77
C TYR A 59 -1.64 -7.39 4.48
N SER A 60 -2.29 -7.67 5.59
CA SER A 60 -2.74 -6.64 6.53
C SER A 60 -1.53 -5.91 7.14
N ARG A 61 -1.78 -4.79 7.81
CA ARG A 61 -0.79 -4.06 8.61
C ARG A 61 0.06 -4.96 9.53
N ASN A 62 -0.51 -6.04 10.03
CA ASN A 62 0.13 -6.98 10.96
C ASN A 62 0.65 -8.25 10.25
N GLY A 63 0.74 -8.27 8.92
CA GLY A 63 1.27 -9.38 8.14
C GLY A 63 0.33 -10.56 7.95
N LYS A 64 -0.95 -10.47 8.33
CA LYS A 64 -1.94 -11.52 8.04
C LYS A 64 -2.34 -11.46 6.57
N LYS A 65 -2.44 -12.62 5.90
CA LYS A 65 -2.92 -12.69 4.52
C LYS A 65 -4.40 -12.30 4.42
N LEU A 66 -4.73 -11.52 3.41
CA LEU A 66 -6.08 -11.01 3.14
C LEU A 66 -6.64 -11.50 1.79
N ASN A 67 -5.94 -12.39 1.08
CA ASN A 67 -6.34 -12.85 -0.25
C ASN A 67 -7.72 -13.50 -0.27
N ASP A 68 -8.03 -14.34 0.73
CA ASP A 68 -9.32 -15.05 0.80
C ASP A 68 -10.48 -14.08 0.99
N ARG A 69 -10.24 -12.98 1.70
CA ARG A 69 -11.25 -11.95 1.95
C ARG A 69 -11.42 -10.99 0.76
N TYR A 70 -10.34 -10.69 0.04
CA TYR A 70 -10.34 -9.70 -1.04
C TYR A 70 -9.75 -10.25 -2.35
N PRO A 71 -10.27 -11.37 -2.89
CA PRO A 71 -9.71 -11.97 -4.10
C PRO A 71 -9.84 -11.07 -5.33
N ALA A 72 -10.85 -10.18 -5.36
CA ALA A 72 -11.02 -9.21 -6.43
C ALA A 72 -9.85 -8.22 -6.52
N ILE A 73 -9.31 -7.76 -5.37
CA ILE A 73 -8.12 -6.90 -5.32
C ILE A 73 -6.90 -7.66 -5.85
N ALA A 74 -6.69 -8.90 -5.43
CA ALA A 74 -5.59 -9.72 -5.93
C ALA A 74 -5.66 -9.90 -7.46
N THR A 75 -6.86 -10.15 -8.00
CA THR A 75 -7.10 -10.27 -9.43
C THR A 75 -6.80 -8.97 -10.18
N ALA A 76 -7.19 -7.83 -9.62
CA ALA A 76 -6.92 -6.52 -10.21
C ALA A 76 -5.42 -6.20 -10.22
N LEU A 77 -4.72 -6.43 -9.11
CA LEU A 77 -3.28 -6.18 -8.97
C LEU A 77 -2.44 -7.07 -9.88
N LYS A 78 -2.88 -8.31 -10.12
CA LYS A 78 -2.20 -9.23 -11.04
C LYS A 78 -2.09 -8.67 -12.47
N LYS A 79 -3.05 -7.83 -12.90
CA LYS A 79 -3.06 -7.20 -14.23
C LYS A 79 -1.95 -6.18 -14.43
N LEU A 80 -1.29 -5.71 -13.36
CA LEU A 80 -0.15 -4.77 -13.46
C LEU A 80 1.05 -5.39 -14.17
N ASN A 81 1.18 -6.73 -14.14
CA ASN A 81 2.22 -7.49 -14.85
C ASN A 81 3.66 -7.02 -14.54
N HIS A 82 3.89 -6.58 -13.32
CA HIS A 82 5.20 -6.20 -12.80
C HIS A 82 5.40 -6.80 -11.41
N ASP A 83 6.62 -7.17 -11.08
CA ASP A 83 6.98 -7.49 -9.70
C ASP A 83 7.01 -6.19 -8.89
N ALA A 84 6.19 -6.10 -7.85
CA ALA A 84 6.04 -4.88 -7.07
C ALA A 84 5.69 -5.17 -5.60
N LEU A 85 6.08 -4.25 -4.72
CA LEU A 85 5.59 -4.17 -3.36
C LEU A 85 4.93 -2.81 -3.17
N ILE A 86 3.63 -2.82 -2.95
CA ILE A 86 2.77 -1.62 -2.95
C ILE A 86 2.15 -1.46 -1.56
N ASP A 87 2.21 -0.25 -1.04
CA ASP A 87 1.51 0.15 0.19
C ASP A 87 0.24 0.91 -0.16
N GLY A 88 -0.86 0.55 0.45
CA GLY A 88 -2.16 1.14 0.13
C GLY A 88 -3.22 0.86 1.19
N GLU A 89 -4.45 1.24 0.85
CA GLU A 89 -5.63 1.07 1.70
C GLU A 89 -6.73 0.37 0.91
N ILE A 90 -7.30 -0.71 1.49
CA ILE A 90 -8.50 -1.36 0.96
C ILE A 90 -9.71 -0.64 1.52
N VAL A 91 -10.59 -0.18 0.64
CA VAL A 91 -11.81 0.54 1.02
C VAL A 91 -13.02 0.02 0.24
N VAL A 92 -14.20 0.20 0.78
CA VAL A 92 -15.46 0.18 0.03
C VAL A 92 -15.94 1.61 -0.10
N LEU A 93 -16.31 2.02 -1.30
CA LEU A 93 -16.83 3.35 -1.55
C LEU A 93 -18.38 3.33 -1.55
N ASP A 94 -18.97 4.38 -0.99
CA ASP A 94 -20.38 4.65 -1.11
C ASP A 94 -20.73 5.23 -2.51
N LYS A 95 -22.01 5.56 -2.72
CA LYS A 95 -22.50 6.17 -3.97
C LYS A 95 -21.90 7.53 -4.30
N ASP A 96 -21.38 8.24 -3.29
CA ASP A 96 -20.78 9.57 -3.40
C ASP A 96 -19.24 9.50 -3.50
N GLY A 97 -18.65 8.28 -3.58
CA GLY A 97 -17.22 8.05 -3.68
C GLY A 97 -16.47 8.20 -2.36
N LYS A 98 -17.17 8.24 -1.22
CA LYS A 98 -16.53 8.30 0.10
C LYS A 98 -16.33 6.89 0.65
N SER A 99 -15.25 6.71 1.42
CA SER A 99 -14.99 5.43 2.09
C SER A 99 -16.01 5.14 3.18
N ASP A 100 -16.64 3.97 3.08
CA ASP A 100 -17.63 3.43 4.04
C ASP A 100 -17.02 2.23 4.76
N PHE A 101 -16.48 2.48 5.96
CA PHE A 101 -15.81 1.45 6.74
C PHE A 101 -16.76 0.35 7.23
N LYS A 102 -18.04 0.70 7.51
CA LYS A 102 -19.03 -0.29 7.91
C LYS A 102 -19.29 -1.29 6.78
N LYS A 103 -19.48 -0.82 5.55
CA LYS A 103 -19.62 -1.69 4.38
C LYS A 103 -18.37 -2.52 4.13
N LEU A 104 -17.18 -1.99 4.40
CA LEU A 104 -15.94 -2.77 4.30
C LEU A 104 -15.87 -3.89 5.34
N GLN A 105 -16.31 -3.64 6.57
CA GLN A 105 -16.37 -4.67 7.63
C GLN A 105 -17.37 -5.78 7.28
N GLU A 106 -18.49 -5.42 6.67
CA GLU A 106 -19.57 -6.31 6.23
C GLU A 106 -19.32 -6.90 4.83
N TYR A 107 -18.19 -6.52 4.19
CA TYR A 107 -17.89 -6.93 2.82
C TYR A 107 -17.83 -8.46 2.69
N ASP A 108 -18.59 -8.96 1.73
CA ASP A 108 -18.58 -10.35 1.26
C ASP A 108 -18.34 -10.37 -0.26
N ASN A 109 -17.62 -11.40 -0.74
CA ASN A 109 -17.39 -11.61 -2.16
C ASN A 109 -18.71 -11.88 -2.87
N GLY A 110 -19.08 -11.00 -3.80
CA GLY A 110 -20.34 -11.06 -4.51
C GLY A 110 -21.40 -10.08 -4.02
N SER A 111 -21.13 -9.29 -2.98
CA SER A 111 -22.04 -8.25 -2.47
C SER A 111 -22.30 -7.10 -3.45
N GLY A 112 -21.58 -7.01 -4.58
CA GLY A 112 -21.68 -5.89 -5.52
C GLY A 112 -21.14 -4.56 -4.97
N ALA A 113 -20.49 -4.58 -3.81
CA ALA A 113 -19.91 -3.40 -3.21
C ALA A 113 -18.74 -2.86 -4.04
N ASN A 114 -18.62 -1.52 -4.09
CA ASN A 114 -17.52 -0.84 -4.81
C ASN A 114 -16.20 -0.95 -4.01
N LEU A 115 -15.54 -2.11 -4.12
CA LEU A 115 -14.28 -2.41 -3.46
C LEU A 115 -13.12 -1.84 -4.24
N CYS A 116 -12.29 -1.03 -3.60
CA CYS A 116 -11.12 -0.38 -4.19
C CYS A 116 -9.87 -0.61 -3.35
N PHE A 117 -8.71 -0.59 -4.02
CA PHE A 117 -7.39 -0.50 -3.40
C PHE A 117 -6.73 0.81 -3.83
N TYR A 118 -6.55 1.72 -2.89
CA TYR A 118 -5.84 2.98 -3.11
C TYR A 118 -4.37 2.79 -2.80
N ALA A 119 -3.55 2.68 -3.85
CA ALA A 119 -2.10 2.64 -3.74
C ALA A 119 -1.56 4.06 -3.55
N PHE A 120 -0.74 4.28 -2.54
CA PHE A 120 -0.14 5.58 -2.27
C PHE A 120 1.37 5.54 -2.08
N ASP A 121 1.97 4.36 -2.02
CA ASP A 121 3.42 4.21 -2.02
C ASP A 121 3.86 2.94 -2.76
N LEU A 122 4.97 3.05 -3.51
CA LEU A 122 5.64 1.94 -4.17
C LEU A 122 6.99 1.68 -3.50
N LEU A 123 7.14 0.53 -2.87
CA LEU A 123 8.28 0.21 -2.03
C LEU A 123 9.37 -0.57 -2.78
N SER A 124 8.94 -1.37 -3.77
CA SER A 124 9.84 -2.14 -4.63
C SER A 124 9.23 -2.27 -6.02
N LEU A 125 10.05 -2.22 -7.06
CA LEU A 125 9.66 -2.44 -8.45
C LEU A 125 10.69 -3.31 -9.16
N ASN A 126 10.24 -4.40 -9.78
CA ASN A 126 11.05 -5.35 -10.55
C ASN A 126 12.33 -5.78 -9.80
N GLY A 127 12.17 -6.12 -8.51
CA GLY A 127 13.25 -6.57 -7.63
C GLY A 127 14.13 -5.45 -7.07
N ARG A 128 13.89 -4.20 -7.42
CA ARG A 128 14.65 -3.04 -6.90
C ARG A 128 13.93 -2.43 -5.70
N ASN A 129 14.63 -2.30 -4.59
CA ASN A 129 14.15 -1.52 -3.44
C ASN A 129 14.25 -0.03 -3.77
N ILE A 130 13.13 0.68 -3.76
CA ILE A 130 13.04 2.13 -4.05
C ILE A 130 12.63 2.97 -2.85
N THR A 131 12.55 2.38 -1.66
CA THR A 131 12.18 3.08 -0.41
C THR A 131 13.13 4.23 -0.03
N HIS A 132 14.32 4.26 -0.61
CA HIS A 132 15.30 5.34 -0.41
C HIS A 132 15.05 6.57 -1.28
N LEU A 133 14.18 6.47 -2.28
CA LEU A 133 13.79 7.60 -3.12
C LEU A 133 12.79 8.52 -2.39
N PRO A 134 12.77 9.82 -2.72
CA PRO A 134 11.68 10.70 -2.30
C PRO A 134 10.31 10.17 -2.74
N LEU A 135 9.26 10.41 -1.94
CA LEU A 135 7.90 9.89 -2.21
C LEU A 135 7.39 10.24 -3.62
N LEU A 136 7.65 11.45 -4.10
CA LEU A 136 7.26 11.87 -5.45
C LEU A 136 7.96 11.14 -6.61
N GLN A 137 8.99 10.33 -6.32
CA GLN A 137 9.75 9.59 -7.34
C GLN A 137 9.42 8.10 -7.36
N ARG A 138 8.49 7.66 -6.53
CA ARG A 138 8.12 6.24 -6.39
C ARG A 138 6.61 5.98 -6.39
#